data_d73382a57d3f572e257fbc47f9b274cb
#
_entry.id   d73382a57d3f572e257fbc47f9b274cb
#
_cell.length_a   1.000
_cell.length_b   1.000
_cell.length_c   1.000
_cell.angle_alpha   90.00
_cell.angle_beta   90.00
_cell.angle_gamma   90.00
#
_symmetry.space_group_name_H-M   'P 1'
#
loop_
_entity.id
_entity.type
_entity.pdbx_description
1 polymer ?
#
loop_
_entity_poly.entity_id
_entity_poly.type
_entity_poly.pdbx_seq_one_letter_code
_entity_poly.pdbx_strand_id
1 'polypeptide(L)'
;MTLEQQSQNSLLNSFNETRNTTLQLVKNLERDDFGVQTAVFMSPPKWHIGHVSWLNEIVLSKTQQDYKFFSEELSEYLNSYYNQFGKPHDKSKRGVMSRPTVDEILEYFEVITNRVREVISKPLDKETMYLFTMAIHHECQHQELLVYDLQHLLGDQYRPAKRNESPISLNKEKKKIRINGGLYNLGYSGKDYCYDIELPEHKIYLNDYQIDTFPVSNAEYLEFMNEGGYDDYSFWLSDGWDAVEKNEWNSPMYWEKDEDQWITRDFVGKRKINQNEPVCHVSFYEASAYCKWANKRLPTEAEWEKAALWNNEKGVKTDFPWGNEKPTESHANLLESNIWNCSDIGSYENGKSNYGCYQMIGDVWEWTTSEFVG
;
A
#
# COMPACT_ATOMS: atom_id res chain seq x y z
N MET A 1 -1.93 -25.68 26.14
CA MET A 1 -1.40 -25.26 24.82
C MET A 1 -0.10 -24.50 25.09
N THR A 2 1.01 -24.90 24.50
CA THR A 2 2.29 -24.20 24.69
C THR A 2 2.26 -22.87 23.97
N LEU A 3 3.17 -21.92 24.31
CA LEU A 3 3.31 -20.64 23.58
C LEU A 3 3.63 -20.88 22.09
N GLU A 4 4.40 -21.90 21.78
CA GLU A 4 4.71 -22.30 20.40
C GLU A 4 3.47 -22.77 19.63
N GLN A 5 2.58 -23.56 20.27
CA GLN A 5 1.32 -23.97 19.66
C GLN A 5 0.35 -22.81 19.46
N GLN A 6 0.34 -21.82 20.36
CA GLN A 6 -0.45 -20.59 20.19
C GLN A 6 0.05 -19.76 19.01
N SER A 7 1.38 -19.59 18.88
CA SER A 7 2.00 -18.87 17.77
C SER A 7 1.71 -19.55 16.43
N GLN A 8 1.80 -20.87 16.36
CA GLN A 8 1.53 -21.64 15.14
C GLN A 8 0.05 -21.60 14.73
N ASN A 9 -0.88 -21.69 15.69
CA ASN A 9 -2.31 -21.52 15.39
C ASN A 9 -2.62 -20.11 14.89
N SER A 10 -1.96 -19.10 15.42
CA SER A 10 -2.07 -17.72 14.92
C SER A 10 -1.58 -17.62 13.48
N LEU A 11 -0.43 -18.24 13.14
CA LEU A 11 0.11 -18.27 11.78
C LEU A 11 -0.86 -18.92 10.78
N LEU A 12 -1.45 -20.08 11.16
CA LEU A 12 -2.41 -20.77 10.29
C LEU A 12 -3.69 -19.94 10.07
N ASN A 13 -4.16 -19.27 11.11
CA ASN A 13 -5.33 -18.38 10.98
C ASN A 13 -5.02 -17.21 10.08
N SER A 14 -3.91 -16.50 10.30
CA SER A 14 -3.49 -15.38 9.45
C SER A 14 -3.31 -15.82 7.99
N PHE A 15 -2.69 -16.97 7.75
CA PHE A 15 -2.57 -17.52 6.40
C PHE A 15 -3.93 -17.74 5.75
N ASN A 16 -4.87 -18.39 6.46
CA ASN A 16 -6.21 -18.65 5.91
C ASN A 16 -6.99 -17.38 5.64
N GLU A 17 -6.91 -16.36 6.51
CA GLU A 17 -7.54 -15.08 6.34
C GLU A 17 -6.98 -14.35 5.12
N THR A 18 -5.65 -14.32 4.97
CA THR A 18 -4.97 -13.70 3.82
C THR A 18 -5.38 -14.37 2.51
N ARG A 19 -5.34 -15.72 2.42
CA ARG A 19 -5.78 -16.44 1.21
C ARG A 19 -7.25 -16.19 0.87
N ASN A 20 -8.11 -16.15 1.89
CA ASN A 20 -9.53 -15.85 1.69
C ASN A 20 -9.73 -14.40 1.19
N THR A 21 -9.00 -13.43 1.73
CA THR A 21 -9.05 -12.03 1.28
C THR A 21 -8.68 -11.91 -0.19
N THR A 22 -7.60 -12.56 -0.63
CA THR A 22 -7.21 -12.59 -2.06
C THR A 22 -8.36 -13.08 -2.94
N LEU A 23 -9.04 -14.16 -2.56
CA LEU A 23 -10.19 -14.68 -3.31
C LEU A 23 -11.40 -13.73 -3.28
N GLN A 24 -11.64 -13.04 -2.17
CA GLN A 24 -12.75 -12.07 -2.08
C GLN A 24 -12.52 -10.85 -3.00
N LEU A 25 -11.28 -10.41 -3.16
CA LEU A 25 -10.93 -9.31 -4.07
C LEU A 25 -11.25 -9.62 -5.53
N VAL A 26 -11.15 -10.86 -5.94
CA VAL A 26 -11.38 -11.27 -7.34
C VAL A 26 -12.73 -11.95 -7.58
N LYS A 27 -13.55 -12.10 -6.53
CA LYS A 27 -14.81 -12.87 -6.57
C LYS A 27 -15.80 -12.36 -7.60
N ASN A 28 -15.86 -11.05 -7.79
CA ASN A 28 -16.83 -10.39 -8.65
C ASN A 28 -16.24 -9.98 -10.01
N LEU A 29 -15.05 -10.49 -10.35
CA LEU A 29 -14.45 -10.29 -11.66
C LEU A 29 -15.04 -11.27 -12.68
N GLU A 30 -15.26 -10.78 -13.88
CA GLU A 30 -15.54 -11.62 -15.04
C GLU A 30 -14.24 -12.28 -15.54
N ARG A 31 -14.37 -13.39 -16.27
CA ARG A 31 -13.20 -14.13 -16.77
C ARG A 31 -12.24 -13.29 -17.59
N ASP A 32 -12.77 -12.36 -18.38
CA ASP A 32 -11.98 -11.50 -19.26
C ASP A 32 -11.14 -10.48 -18.45
N ASP A 33 -11.61 -10.03 -17.28
CA ASP A 33 -10.89 -9.08 -16.41
C ASP A 33 -9.54 -9.62 -15.92
N PHE A 34 -9.46 -10.95 -15.74
CA PHE A 34 -8.27 -11.59 -15.15
C PHE A 34 -7.00 -11.46 -15.99
N GLY A 35 -7.13 -11.30 -17.30
CA GLY A 35 -6.00 -11.30 -18.22
C GLY A 35 -5.56 -9.93 -18.72
N VAL A 36 -6.32 -8.89 -18.44
CA VAL A 36 -6.10 -7.55 -19.04
C VAL A 36 -5.02 -6.77 -18.30
N GLN A 37 -4.18 -6.10 -19.06
CA GLN A 37 -3.17 -5.15 -18.63
C GLN A 37 -3.23 -3.92 -19.53
N THR A 38 -3.70 -2.79 -19.02
CA THR A 38 -3.90 -1.54 -19.79
C THR A 38 -2.74 -0.58 -19.64
N ALA A 39 -1.83 -0.80 -18.68
CA ALA A 39 -0.66 0.02 -18.45
C ALA A 39 0.56 -0.81 -18.06
N VAL A 40 1.76 -0.29 -18.37
CA VAL A 40 3.03 -0.99 -18.08
C VAL A 40 3.35 -1.10 -16.58
N PHE A 41 2.76 -0.24 -15.77
CA PHE A 41 2.97 -0.23 -14.32
C PHE A 41 2.06 -1.21 -13.56
N MET A 42 0.98 -1.71 -14.18
CA MET A 42 0.06 -2.66 -13.58
C MET A 42 0.38 -4.11 -13.95
N SER A 43 -0.27 -5.05 -13.29
CA SER A 43 -0.26 -6.48 -13.61
C SER A 43 -1.69 -7.03 -13.68
N PRO A 44 -1.97 -8.03 -14.53
CA PRO A 44 -3.30 -8.63 -14.58
C PRO A 44 -3.65 -9.35 -13.26
N PRO A 45 -4.93 -9.39 -12.85
CA PRO A 45 -5.35 -10.10 -11.64
C PRO A 45 -4.85 -11.54 -11.55
N LYS A 46 -4.89 -12.32 -12.67
CA LYS A 46 -4.38 -13.70 -12.67
C LYS A 46 -2.89 -13.79 -12.34
N TRP A 47 -2.09 -12.76 -12.71
CA TRP A 47 -0.68 -12.75 -12.39
C TRP A 47 -0.46 -12.56 -10.87
N HIS A 48 -1.19 -11.65 -10.22
CA HIS A 48 -1.10 -11.47 -8.76
C HIS A 48 -1.42 -12.76 -8.00
N ILE A 49 -2.54 -13.41 -8.36
CA ILE A 49 -2.97 -14.68 -7.72
C ILE A 49 -1.91 -15.78 -7.92
N GLY A 50 -1.36 -15.88 -9.11
CA GLY A 50 -0.31 -16.83 -9.43
C GLY A 50 0.98 -16.53 -8.66
N HIS A 51 1.41 -15.27 -8.66
CA HIS A 51 2.67 -14.84 -8.04
C HIS A 51 2.70 -15.05 -6.52
N VAL A 52 1.62 -14.73 -5.81
CA VAL A 52 1.55 -15.01 -4.36
C VAL A 52 1.54 -16.51 -4.06
N SER A 53 0.96 -17.32 -4.95
CA SER A 53 1.03 -18.78 -4.84
C SER A 53 2.42 -19.29 -5.14
N TRP A 54 3.11 -18.72 -6.13
CA TRP A 54 4.49 -19.03 -6.47
C TRP A 54 5.44 -18.80 -5.28
N LEU A 55 5.35 -17.66 -4.59
CA LEU A 55 6.21 -17.42 -3.42
C LEU A 55 5.94 -18.43 -2.30
N ASN A 56 4.67 -18.74 -2.04
CA ASN A 56 4.31 -19.78 -1.09
C ASN A 56 4.90 -21.16 -1.49
N GLU A 57 4.91 -21.48 -2.79
CA GLU A 57 5.51 -22.71 -3.30
C GLU A 57 7.03 -22.71 -3.17
N ILE A 58 7.70 -21.57 -3.38
CA ILE A 58 9.14 -21.42 -3.10
C ILE A 58 9.44 -21.68 -1.62
N VAL A 59 8.62 -21.16 -0.68
CA VAL A 59 8.78 -21.46 0.73
C VAL A 59 8.61 -22.96 1.00
N LEU A 60 7.59 -23.59 0.44
CA LEU A 60 7.40 -25.04 0.55
C LEU A 60 8.63 -25.82 0.05
N SER A 61 9.20 -25.44 -1.07
CA SER A 61 10.38 -26.09 -1.65
C SER A 61 11.63 -26.00 -0.76
N LYS A 62 11.73 -24.94 0.05
CA LYS A 62 12.83 -24.78 1.03
C LYS A 62 12.61 -25.58 2.31
N THR A 63 11.37 -25.91 2.62
CA THR A 63 11.00 -26.58 3.87
C THR A 63 10.80 -28.10 3.74
N GLN A 64 10.78 -28.62 2.52
CA GLN A 64 10.53 -30.04 2.23
C GLN A 64 11.63 -30.60 1.33
N GLN A 65 12.25 -31.69 1.80
CA GLN A 65 13.18 -32.43 0.94
C GLN A 65 12.44 -33.07 -0.24
N ASP A 66 13.06 -33.04 -1.43
CA ASP A 66 12.49 -33.59 -2.68
C ASP A 66 11.13 -33.01 -3.06
N TYR A 67 10.88 -31.73 -2.75
CA TYR A 67 9.67 -31.03 -3.13
C TYR A 67 9.47 -31.06 -4.66
N LYS A 68 8.27 -31.38 -5.10
CA LYS A 68 7.90 -31.34 -6.52
C LYS A 68 7.00 -30.14 -6.78
N PHE A 69 7.50 -29.24 -7.63
CA PHE A 69 6.74 -28.09 -8.08
C PHE A 69 5.44 -28.52 -8.77
N PHE A 70 4.42 -27.69 -8.65
CA PHE A 70 3.16 -27.87 -9.35
C PHE A 70 3.40 -27.82 -10.87
N SER A 71 4.16 -26.84 -11.33
CA SER A 71 4.61 -26.69 -12.71
C SER A 71 5.89 -25.87 -12.78
N GLU A 72 6.92 -26.39 -13.44
CA GLU A 72 8.17 -25.65 -13.64
C GLU A 72 7.94 -24.44 -14.55
N GLU A 73 7.09 -24.56 -15.57
CA GLU A 73 6.74 -23.46 -16.49
C GLU A 73 6.05 -22.31 -15.75
N LEU A 74 5.10 -22.60 -14.84
CA LEU A 74 4.47 -21.59 -14.00
C LEU A 74 5.46 -20.91 -13.07
N SER A 75 6.43 -21.66 -12.53
CA SER A 75 7.46 -21.11 -11.66
C SER A 75 8.33 -20.07 -12.38
N GLU A 76 8.70 -20.31 -13.63
CA GLU A 76 9.43 -19.32 -14.44
C GLU A 76 8.57 -18.09 -14.78
N TYR A 77 7.33 -18.30 -15.20
CA TYR A 77 6.41 -17.22 -15.58
C TYR A 77 6.06 -16.28 -14.45
N LEU A 78 5.88 -16.82 -13.23
CA LEU A 78 5.43 -16.07 -12.06
C LEU A 78 6.57 -15.43 -11.25
N ASN A 79 7.83 -15.69 -11.61
CA ASN A 79 8.99 -15.03 -11.01
C ASN A 79 9.07 -13.56 -11.45
N SER A 80 9.23 -12.62 -10.50
CA SER A 80 9.33 -11.19 -10.81
C SER A 80 10.70 -10.56 -10.57
N TYR A 81 11.48 -11.02 -9.57
CA TYR A 81 12.72 -10.36 -9.16
C TYR A 81 13.88 -11.32 -8.82
N TYR A 82 13.59 -12.58 -8.59
CA TYR A 82 14.59 -13.49 -8.03
C TYR A 82 15.40 -14.19 -9.12
N ASN A 83 16.54 -13.60 -9.49
CA ASN A 83 17.44 -14.16 -10.51
C ASN A 83 17.93 -15.58 -10.19
N GLN A 84 17.93 -15.99 -8.92
CA GLN A 84 18.28 -17.35 -8.49
C GLN A 84 17.24 -18.42 -8.93
N PHE A 85 16.03 -18.02 -9.30
CA PHE A 85 14.96 -18.89 -9.78
C PHE A 85 14.69 -18.72 -11.28
N GLY A 86 15.66 -18.19 -12.04
CA GLY A 86 15.53 -17.95 -13.47
C GLY A 86 15.41 -16.47 -13.82
N LYS A 87 15.25 -16.18 -15.11
CA LYS A 87 15.09 -14.81 -15.58
C LYS A 87 13.69 -14.28 -15.21
N PRO A 88 13.61 -13.14 -14.49
CA PRO A 88 12.31 -12.55 -14.17
C PRO A 88 11.47 -12.24 -15.42
N HIS A 89 10.17 -12.48 -15.33
CA HIS A 89 9.24 -12.14 -16.42
C HIS A 89 9.06 -10.63 -16.53
N ASP A 90 9.15 -10.11 -17.76
CA ASP A 90 8.99 -8.69 -18.05
C ASP A 90 7.59 -8.18 -17.64
N LYS A 91 7.55 -7.22 -16.70
CA LYS A 91 6.31 -6.67 -16.15
C LYS A 91 5.39 -6.14 -17.27
N SER A 92 5.93 -5.49 -18.29
CA SER A 92 5.16 -4.91 -19.38
C SER A 92 4.45 -5.94 -20.27
N LYS A 93 4.83 -7.22 -20.14
CA LYS A 93 4.30 -8.33 -20.97
C LYS A 93 3.39 -9.29 -20.23
N ARG A 94 3.07 -9.03 -18.96
CA ARG A 94 2.22 -9.93 -18.16
C ARG A 94 0.81 -10.09 -18.72
N GLY A 95 0.27 -9.08 -19.37
CA GLY A 95 -1.08 -9.08 -19.96
C GLY A 95 -1.17 -9.61 -21.40
N VAL A 96 -0.05 -9.83 -22.08
CA VAL A 96 -0.09 -10.37 -23.45
C VAL A 96 -0.08 -11.90 -23.50
N MET A 97 0.00 -12.57 -22.36
CA MET A 97 0.03 -14.03 -22.27
C MET A 97 -1.36 -14.60 -21.96
N SER A 98 -1.89 -15.40 -22.87
CA SER A 98 -3.16 -16.11 -22.67
C SER A 98 -3.01 -17.33 -21.75
N ARG A 99 -1.80 -17.86 -21.58
CA ARG A 99 -1.48 -18.97 -20.69
C ARG A 99 -0.57 -18.48 -19.54
N PRO A 100 -0.75 -19.04 -18.32
CA PRO A 100 -1.81 -19.98 -17.93
C PRO A 100 -3.21 -19.36 -18.01
N THR A 101 -4.22 -20.21 -18.16
CA THR A 101 -5.63 -19.81 -18.10
C THR A 101 -6.01 -19.38 -16.68
N VAL A 102 -7.15 -18.72 -16.52
CA VAL A 102 -7.68 -18.36 -15.20
C VAL A 102 -7.94 -19.60 -14.35
N ASP A 103 -8.48 -20.66 -14.94
CA ASP A 103 -8.76 -21.91 -14.22
C ASP A 103 -7.49 -22.59 -13.73
N GLU A 104 -6.44 -22.66 -14.54
CA GLU A 104 -5.13 -23.18 -14.14
C GLU A 104 -4.50 -22.38 -13.00
N ILE A 105 -4.64 -21.06 -13.00
CA ILE A 105 -4.13 -20.21 -11.89
C ILE A 105 -4.94 -20.39 -10.62
N LEU A 106 -6.26 -20.50 -10.70
CA LEU A 106 -7.10 -20.74 -9.52
C LEU A 106 -6.88 -22.14 -8.94
N GLU A 107 -6.68 -23.17 -9.80
CA GLU A 107 -6.29 -24.51 -9.37
C GLU A 107 -4.92 -24.47 -8.66
N TYR A 108 -3.94 -23.79 -9.25
CA TYR A 108 -2.62 -23.60 -8.66
C TYR A 108 -2.73 -22.95 -7.26
N PHE A 109 -3.51 -21.88 -7.15
CA PHE A 109 -3.76 -21.19 -5.90
C PHE A 109 -4.33 -22.14 -4.83
N GLU A 110 -5.33 -22.95 -5.18
CA GLU A 110 -5.97 -23.90 -4.27
C GLU A 110 -5.01 -25.00 -3.83
N VAL A 111 -4.30 -25.62 -4.78
CA VAL A 111 -3.34 -26.69 -4.50
C VAL A 111 -2.24 -26.22 -3.56
N ILE A 112 -1.64 -25.06 -3.84
CA ILE A 112 -0.57 -24.51 -2.97
C ILE A 112 -1.14 -24.11 -1.61
N THR A 113 -2.32 -23.54 -1.54
CA THR A 113 -2.99 -23.24 -0.26
C THR A 113 -3.12 -24.50 0.61
N ASN A 114 -3.55 -25.61 0.04
CA ASN A 114 -3.73 -26.86 0.77
C ASN A 114 -2.38 -27.47 1.22
N ARG A 115 -1.34 -27.41 0.36
CA ARG A 115 0.02 -27.86 0.72
C ARG A 115 0.60 -27.04 1.89
N VAL A 116 0.44 -25.71 1.87
CA VAL A 116 0.89 -24.82 2.95
C VAL A 116 0.15 -25.12 4.24
N ARG A 117 -1.17 -25.27 4.21
CA ARG A 117 -1.98 -25.67 5.37
C ARG A 117 -1.50 -26.96 6.00
N GLU A 118 -1.19 -27.97 5.19
CA GLU A 118 -0.65 -29.23 5.68
C GLU A 118 0.68 -29.07 6.40
N VAL A 119 1.57 -28.20 5.89
CA VAL A 119 2.87 -27.93 6.53
C VAL A 119 2.70 -27.13 7.81
N ILE A 120 1.93 -26.02 7.78
CA ILE A 120 1.71 -25.18 8.96
C ILE A 120 0.96 -25.93 10.08
N SER A 121 0.18 -26.96 9.77
CA SER A 121 -0.50 -27.77 10.80
C SER A 121 0.44 -28.70 11.59
N LYS A 122 1.68 -28.87 11.15
CA LYS A 122 2.72 -29.67 11.82
C LYS A 122 3.68 -28.75 12.59
N PRO A 123 4.38 -29.21 13.64
CA PRO A 123 5.37 -28.41 14.34
C PRO A 123 6.41 -27.83 13.39
N LEU A 124 6.65 -26.53 13.49
CA LEU A 124 7.59 -25.78 12.64
C LEU A 124 8.76 -25.25 13.48
N ASP A 125 9.95 -25.20 12.87
CA ASP A 125 11.05 -24.43 13.41
C ASP A 125 10.84 -22.91 13.17
N LYS A 126 11.68 -22.10 13.82
CA LYS A 126 11.56 -20.65 13.76
C LYS A 126 11.80 -20.06 12.37
N GLU A 127 12.72 -20.65 11.61
CA GLU A 127 13.07 -20.19 10.25
C GLU A 127 11.89 -20.43 9.32
N THR A 128 11.31 -21.61 9.36
CA THR A 128 10.10 -21.95 8.57
C THR A 128 8.91 -21.06 8.96
N MET A 129 8.70 -20.79 10.24
CA MET A 129 7.66 -19.86 10.68
C MET A 129 7.89 -18.45 10.13
N TYR A 130 9.14 -17.97 10.15
CA TYR A 130 9.49 -16.66 9.58
C TYR A 130 9.22 -16.60 8.08
N LEU A 131 9.60 -17.62 7.31
CA LEU A 131 9.38 -17.68 5.86
C LEU A 131 7.89 -17.65 5.50
N PHE A 132 7.03 -18.39 6.23
CA PHE A 132 5.57 -18.30 5.99
C PHE A 132 4.99 -16.96 6.45
N THR A 133 5.50 -16.37 7.52
CA THR A 133 5.11 -15.01 7.93
C THR A 133 5.46 -14.00 6.83
N MET A 134 6.66 -14.07 6.28
CA MET A 134 7.08 -13.24 5.14
C MET A 134 6.15 -13.45 3.93
N ALA A 135 5.79 -14.69 3.60
CA ALA A 135 4.89 -14.98 2.47
C ALA A 135 3.49 -14.40 2.69
N ILE A 136 2.97 -14.41 3.92
CA ILE A 136 1.69 -13.76 4.27
C ILE A 136 1.78 -12.24 4.03
N HIS A 137 2.80 -11.58 4.55
CA HIS A 137 2.97 -10.14 4.35
C HIS A 137 3.17 -9.76 2.88
N HIS A 138 3.92 -10.56 2.13
CA HIS A 138 4.06 -10.39 0.69
C HIS A 138 2.71 -10.53 -0.04
N GLU A 139 1.86 -11.47 0.36
CA GLU A 139 0.52 -11.61 -0.21
C GLU A 139 -0.35 -10.39 0.13
N CYS A 140 -0.25 -9.85 1.35
CA CYS A 140 -0.94 -8.60 1.72
C CYS A 140 -0.49 -7.42 0.85
N GLN A 141 0.81 -7.29 0.55
CA GLN A 141 1.29 -6.28 -0.40
C GLN A 141 0.69 -6.48 -1.80
N HIS A 142 0.59 -7.74 -2.26
CA HIS A 142 -0.02 -8.04 -3.55
C HIS A 142 -1.53 -7.85 -3.58
N GLN A 143 -2.23 -7.96 -2.45
CA GLN A 143 -3.64 -7.56 -2.33
C GLN A 143 -3.80 -6.05 -2.55
N GLU A 144 -2.93 -5.24 -1.95
CA GLU A 144 -2.91 -3.79 -2.15
C GLU A 144 -2.63 -3.43 -3.62
N LEU A 145 -1.57 -4.01 -4.21
CA LEU A 145 -1.24 -3.80 -5.62
C LEU A 145 -2.38 -4.25 -6.56
N LEU A 146 -3.05 -5.35 -6.26
CA LEU A 146 -4.20 -5.82 -7.01
C LEU A 146 -5.36 -4.80 -6.96
N VAL A 147 -5.60 -4.19 -5.81
CA VAL A 147 -6.63 -3.14 -5.66
C VAL A 147 -6.27 -1.91 -6.50
N TYR A 148 -5.00 -1.47 -6.52
CA TYR A 148 -4.57 -0.38 -7.41
C TYR A 148 -4.80 -0.72 -8.89
N ASP A 149 -4.44 -1.93 -9.26
CA ASP A 149 -4.56 -2.40 -10.65
C ASP A 149 -6.03 -2.54 -11.05
N LEU A 150 -6.91 -3.01 -10.14
CA LEU A 150 -8.36 -3.06 -10.36
C LEU A 150 -8.98 -1.65 -10.46
N GLN A 151 -8.47 -0.67 -9.68
CA GLN A 151 -8.90 0.72 -9.80
C GLN A 151 -8.57 1.27 -11.19
N HIS A 152 -7.37 1.00 -11.68
CA HIS A 152 -6.94 1.44 -13.00
C HIS A 152 -7.70 0.73 -14.14
N LEU A 153 -7.96 -0.55 -13.98
CA LEU A 153 -8.59 -1.39 -15.00
C LEU A 153 -10.11 -1.16 -15.11
N LEU A 154 -10.79 -1.15 -13.99
CA LEU A 154 -12.25 -1.20 -13.92
C LEU A 154 -12.88 0.06 -13.31
N GLY A 155 -12.15 0.80 -12.44
CA GLY A 155 -12.67 1.98 -11.78
C GLY A 155 -14.04 1.73 -11.13
N ASP A 156 -15.03 2.49 -11.55
CA ASP A 156 -16.40 2.41 -11.06
C ASP A 156 -17.18 1.17 -11.54
N GLN A 157 -16.58 0.31 -12.37
CA GLN A 157 -17.18 -0.98 -12.76
C GLN A 157 -16.86 -2.11 -11.78
N TYR A 158 -15.78 -2.00 -11.01
CA TYR A 158 -15.47 -2.97 -9.96
C TYR A 158 -16.51 -2.87 -8.83
N ARG A 159 -16.90 -4.03 -8.30
CA ARG A 159 -17.84 -4.12 -7.19
C ARG A 159 -17.25 -4.94 -6.07
N PRO A 160 -16.78 -4.30 -4.98
CA PRO A 160 -16.29 -5.03 -3.81
C PRO A 160 -17.40 -5.89 -3.20
N ALA A 161 -17.03 -7.04 -2.65
CA ALA A 161 -17.98 -7.99 -2.07
C ALA A 161 -18.73 -7.42 -0.85
N LYS A 162 -18.10 -6.52 -0.10
CA LYS A 162 -18.66 -5.80 1.04
C LYS A 162 -18.21 -4.35 0.96
N ARG A 163 -19.08 -3.43 1.37
CA ARG A 163 -18.76 -2.01 1.45
C ARG A 163 -19.43 -1.39 2.68
N ASN A 164 -18.67 -0.61 3.42
CA ASN A 164 -19.13 0.19 4.55
C ASN A 164 -19.09 1.68 4.18
N GLU A 165 -19.80 2.50 4.95
CA GLU A 165 -19.72 3.96 4.82
C GLU A 165 -18.44 4.49 5.46
N SER A 166 -17.89 5.55 4.86
CA SER A 166 -16.75 6.26 5.42
C SER A 166 -17.17 7.07 6.65
N PRO A 167 -16.36 7.12 7.72
CA PRO A 167 -16.62 7.98 8.85
C PRO A 167 -16.52 9.46 8.41
N ILE A 168 -17.46 10.27 8.92
CA ILE A 168 -17.50 11.71 8.66
C ILE A 168 -16.60 12.42 9.67
N SER A 169 -15.71 13.28 9.19
CA SER A 169 -14.92 14.14 10.06
C SER A 169 -15.74 15.29 10.63
N LEU A 170 -15.54 15.59 11.90
CA LEU A 170 -15.95 16.86 12.48
C LEU A 170 -14.89 17.90 12.06
N ASN A 171 -15.30 18.93 11.28
CA ASN A 171 -14.44 20.02 10.81
C ASN A 171 -13.37 20.41 11.84
N LYS A 172 -12.16 19.88 11.67
CA LYS A 172 -11.00 20.17 12.54
C LYS A 172 -10.09 21.14 11.79
N GLU A 173 -9.57 22.10 12.52
CA GLU A 173 -8.61 23.06 11.99
C GLU A 173 -7.26 22.40 11.75
N LYS A 174 -6.72 22.52 10.54
CA LYS A 174 -5.35 22.11 10.20
C LYS A 174 -4.35 23.01 10.91
N LYS A 175 -3.38 22.42 11.60
CA LYS A 175 -2.35 23.14 12.34
C LYS A 175 -0.97 22.69 11.88
N LYS A 176 0.02 23.57 12.03
CA LYS A 176 1.43 23.23 11.91
C LYS A 176 1.97 22.89 13.30
N ILE A 177 2.55 21.72 13.43
CA ILE A 177 3.17 21.25 14.68
C ILE A 177 4.67 21.40 14.55
N ARG A 178 5.30 22.06 15.55
CA ARG A 178 6.75 22.12 15.65
C ARG A 178 7.26 20.85 16.33
N ILE A 179 8.20 20.18 15.69
CA ILE A 179 8.91 19.01 16.20
C ILE A 179 10.37 19.40 16.39
N ASN A 180 10.87 19.25 17.63
CA ASN A 180 12.25 19.55 17.95
C ASN A 180 13.17 18.53 17.30
N GLY A 181 14.28 19.00 16.75
CA GLY A 181 15.32 18.17 16.17
C GLY A 181 16.05 17.30 17.19
N GLY A 182 17.26 16.92 16.85
CA GLY A 182 18.12 16.07 17.67
C GLY A 182 18.32 14.68 17.08
N LEU A 183 19.00 13.81 17.83
CA LEU A 183 19.20 12.41 17.41
C LEU A 183 17.90 11.63 17.49
N TYR A 184 17.60 10.90 16.45
CA TYR A 184 16.45 10.01 16.32
C TYR A 184 16.90 8.63 15.82
N ASN A 185 16.25 7.57 16.30
CA ASN A 185 16.48 6.23 15.80
C ASN A 185 15.45 5.93 14.71
N LEU A 186 15.88 5.94 13.46
CA LEU A 186 15.08 5.58 12.29
C LEU A 186 15.13 4.08 12.07
N GLY A 187 14.01 3.49 11.65
CA GLY A 187 13.90 2.06 11.36
C GLY A 187 13.44 1.21 12.54
N TYR A 188 13.44 -0.09 12.39
CA TYR A 188 12.86 -1.03 13.35
C TYR A 188 13.92 -1.80 14.14
N SER A 189 13.70 -1.99 15.44
CA SER A 189 14.57 -2.77 16.35
C SER A 189 13.80 -3.80 17.18
N GLY A 190 12.52 -4.02 16.88
CA GLY A 190 11.68 -4.99 17.57
C GLY A 190 12.04 -6.45 17.24
N LYS A 191 11.22 -7.38 17.74
CA LYS A 191 11.42 -8.82 17.57
C LYS A 191 10.40 -9.47 16.64
N ASP A 192 9.34 -8.74 16.33
CA ASP A 192 8.30 -9.21 15.42
C ASP A 192 8.75 -9.03 13.96
N TYR A 193 7.95 -9.51 13.03
CA TYR A 193 8.23 -9.35 11.61
C TYR A 193 8.24 -7.87 11.24
N CYS A 194 9.23 -7.46 10.44
CA CYS A 194 9.27 -6.21 9.70
C CYS A 194 9.82 -6.46 8.30
N TYR A 195 9.63 -5.51 7.40
CA TYR A 195 10.27 -5.58 6.09
C TYR A 195 11.76 -5.25 6.20
N ASP A 196 12.56 -5.79 5.29
CA ASP A 196 14.00 -5.59 5.23
C ASP A 196 14.39 -4.12 5.05
N ILE A 197 13.58 -3.34 4.34
CA ILE A 197 13.74 -1.88 4.15
C ILE A 197 13.64 -1.08 5.45
N GLU A 198 13.06 -1.65 6.51
CA GLU A 198 12.99 -1.03 7.85
C GLU A 198 14.26 -1.30 8.69
N LEU A 199 15.21 -2.08 8.16
CA LEU A 199 16.42 -2.50 8.86
C LEU A 199 17.69 -1.94 8.21
N PRO A 200 18.75 -1.73 9.04
CA PRO A 200 18.76 -1.79 10.52
C PRO A 200 18.25 -0.47 11.14
N GLU A 201 17.76 -0.52 12.38
CA GLU A 201 17.58 0.71 13.16
C GLU A 201 18.93 1.44 13.26
N HIS A 202 18.93 2.73 12.93
CA HIS A 202 20.15 3.54 12.97
C HIS A 202 19.85 4.98 13.42
N LYS A 203 20.90 5.68 13.88
CA LYS A 203 20.77 7.06 14.36
C LYS A 203 20.89 8.05 13.21
N ILE A 204 19.94 8.97 13.14
CA ILE A 204 19.98 10.13 12.26
C ILE A 204 19.81 11.41 13.07
N TYR A 205 20.44 12.51 12.63
CA TYR A 205 20.23 13.83 13.23
C TYR A 205 19.22 14.60 12.40
N LEU A 206 18.17 15.10 13.07
CA LEU A 206 17.14 15.96 12.49
C LEU A 206 17.28 17.37 12.99
N ASN A 207 17.09 18.36 12.12
CA ASN A 207 16.88 19.75 12.54
C ASN A 207 15.46 19.95 13.08
N ASP A 208 15.19 21.08 13.75
CA ASP A 208 13.82 21.47 14.07
C ASP A 208 13.02 21.64 12.78
N TYR A 209 11.79 21.13 12.75
CA TYR A 209 10.90 21.26 11.60
C TYR A 209 9.44 21.45 12.03
N GLN A 210 8.60 21.77 11.06
CA GLN A 210 7.16 21.82 11.24
C GLN A 210 6.50 20.86 10.26
N ILE A 211 5.44 20.20 10.71
CA ILE A 211 4.62 19.31 9.91
C ILE A 211 3.14 19.66 10.09
N ASP A 212 2.34 19.51 9.07
CA ASP A 212 0.89 19.69 9.14
C ASP A 212 0.24 18.54 9.92
N THR A 213 -0.86 18.81 10.61
CA THR A 213 -1.60 17.79 11.38
C THR A 213 -2.38 16.82 10.52
N PHE A 214 -2.65 17.17 9.27
CA PHE A 214 -3.43 16.39 8.32
C PHE A 214 -2.70 16.27 6.98
N PRO A 215 -2.96 15.21 6.21
CA PRO A 215 -2.60 15.16 4.80
C PRO A 215 -3.13 16.38 4.04
N VAL A 216 -2.61 16.60 2.84
CA VAL A 216 -3.14 17.63 1.93
C VAL A 216 -4.51 17.19 1.46
N SER A 217 -5.52 18.03 1.64
CA SER A 217 -6.89 17.75 1.20
C SER A 217 -7.10 18.04 -0.28
N ASN A 218 -8.15 17.45 -0.87
CA ASN A 218 -8.60 17.78 -2.21
C ASN A 218 -8.95 19.26 -2.35
N ALA A 219 -9.49 19.91 -1.30
CA ALA A 219 -9.77 21.34 -1.32
C ALA A 219 -8.50 22.17 -1.51
N GLU A 220 -7.44 21.88 -0.71
CA GLU A 220 -6.16 22.59 -0.81
C GLU A 220 -5.48 22.34 -2.16
N TYR A 221 -5.63 21.13 -2.72
CA TYR A 221 -5.05 20.83 -4.03
C TYR A 221 -5.82 21.50 -5.17
N LEU A 222 -7.14 21.64 -5.06
CA LEU A 222 -7.95 22.42 -5.99
C LEU A 222 -7.58 23.92 -6.01
N GLU A 223 -7.19 24.49 -4.86
CA GLU A 223 -6.66 25.86 -4.79
C GLU A 223 -5.38 25.99 -5.63
N PHE A 224 -4.43 25.06 -5.45
CA PHE A 224 -3.21 25.01 -6.28
C PHE A 224 -3.54 24.93 -7.78
N MET A 225 -4.46 24.07 -8.19
CA MET A 225 -4.88 23.93 -9.57
C MET A 225 -5.52 25.23 -10.10
N ASN A 226 -6.42 25.83 -9.33
CA ASN A 226 -7.13 27.04 -9.72
C ASN A 226 -6.21 28.28 -9.81
N GLU A 227 -5.10 28.30 -9.08
CA GLU A 227 -4.07 29.33 -9.14
C GLU A 227 -3.00 29.07 -10.21
N GLY A 228 -3.28 28.14 -11.14
CA GLY A 228 -2.40 27.85 -12.29
C GLY A 228 -1.25 26.91 -11.96
N GLY A 229 -1.40 26.04 -10.97
CA GLY A 229 -0.35 25.12 -10.54
C GLY A 229 0.19 24.19 -11.64
N TYR A 230 -0.62 23.87 -12.65
CA TYR A 230 -0.20 23.11 -13.82
C TYR A 230 0.23 23.97 -15.01
N ASP A 231 0.08 25.30 -14.91
CA ASP A 231 0.44 26.23 -15.99
C ASP A 231 1.77 26.96 -15.73
N ASP A 232 2.25 26.98 -14.48
CA ASP A 232 3.47 27.67 -14.08
C ASP A 232 4.61 26.67 -13.79
N TYR A 233 5.53 26.55 -14.77
CA TYR A 233 6.73 25.70 -14.65
C TYR A 233 7.60 26.02 -13.43
N SER A 234 7.49 27.22 -12.87
CA SER A 234 8.33 27.65 -11.75
C SER A 234 8.11 26.83 -10.48
N PHE A 235 6.97 26.16 -10.34
CA PHE A 235 6.68 25.25 -9.21
C PHE A 235 7.29 23.87 -9.40
N TRP A 236 7.61 23.46 -10.61
CA TRP A 236 7.95 22.08 -10.95
C TRP A 236 9.45 21.80 -10.93
N LEU A 237 9.81 20.55 -10.69
CA LEU A 237 11.11 20.00 -11.05
C LEU A 237 11.14 19.74 -12.56
N SER A 238 12.34 19.82 -13.17
CA SER A 238 12.50 19.75 -14.63
C SER A 238 11.79 18.54 -15.27
N ASP A 239 12.09 17.33 -14.76
CA ASP A 239 11.50 16.09 -15.30
C ASP A 239 9.98 16.04 -15.08
N GLY A 240 9.50 16.68 -14.02
CA GLY A 240 8.06 16.81 -13.73
C GLY A 240 7.38 17.71 -14.74
N TRP A 241 8.00 18.85 -15.07
CA TRP A 241 7.48 19.76 -16.08
C TRP A 241 7.45 19.12 -17.48
N ASP A 242 8.52 18.44 -17.86
CA ASP A 242 8.55 17.67 -19.12
C ASP A 242 7.41 16.63 -19.19
N ALA A 243 7.08 16.01 -18.06
CA ALA A 243 5.96 15.07 -17.99
C ALA A 243 4.60 15.77 -18.12
N VAL A 244 4.42 16.95 -17.50
CA VAL A 244 3.21 17.80 -17.64
C VAL A 244 2.98 18.16 -19.10
N GLU A 245 4.00 18.71 -19.77
CA GLU A 245 3.89 19.12 -21.17
C GLU A 245 3.64 17.92 -22.10
N LYS A 246 4.40 16.84 -21.92
CA LYS A 246 4.31 15.65 -22.78
C LYS A 246 2.97 14.92 -22.67
N ASN A 247 2.39 14.86 -21.48
CA ASN A 247 1.17 14.10 -21.21
C ASN A 247 -0.05 15.03 -21.04
N GLU A 248 0.11 16.34 -21.23
CA GLU A 248 -0.94 17.35 -21.09
C GLU A 248 -1.65 17.26 -19.71
N TRP A 249 -0.86 17.05 -18.63
CA TRP A 249 -1.42 16.96 -17.30
C TRP A 249 -2.00 18.29 -16.83
N ASN A 250 -3.18 18.24 -16.23
CA ASN A 250 -3.88 19.42 -15.68
C ASN A 250 -4.62 19.11 -14.37
N SER A 251 -4.50 17.88 -13.88
CA SER A 251 -5.16 17.39 -12.65
C SER A 251 -4.52 16.08 -12.16
N PRO A 252 -4.77 15.67 -10.92
CA PRO A 252 -4.45 14.31 -10.45
C PRO A 252 -5.04 13.22 -11.35
N MET A 253 -4.36 12.07 -11.44
CA MET A 253 -4.86 10.94 -12.21
C MET A 253 -6.28 10.54 -11.73
N TYR A 254 -7.17 10.18 -12.66
CA TYR A 254 -8.59 9.83 -12.46
C TYR A 254 -9.52 11.01 -12.13
N TRP A 255 -9.01 12.25 -12.06
CA TRP A 255 -9.90 13.40 -12.00
C TRP A 255 -10.31 13.81 -13.41
N GLU A 256 -11.59 14.00 -13.61
CA GLU A 256 -12.18 14.45 -14.88
C GLU A 256 -13.01 15.71 -14.63
N LYS A 257 -13.03 16.63 -15.60
CA LYS A 257 -13.88 17.80 -15.54
C LYS A 257 -15.24 17.45 -16.16
N ASP A 258 -16.32 17.58 -15.37
CA ASP A 258 -17.69 17.39 -15.81
C ASP A 258 -18.43 18.73 -15.65
N GLU A 259 -18.66 19.44 -16.78
CA GLU A 259 -19.07 20.84 -16.80
C GLU A 259 -18.09 21.73 -15.99
N ASP A 260 -18.57 22.36 -14.91
CA ASP A 260 -17.77 23.22 -14.03
C ASP A 260 -17.27 22.50 -12.76
N GLN A 261 -17.41 21.16 -12.67
CA GLN A 261 -17.07 20.41 -11.48
C GLN A 261 -16.03 19.33 -11.76
N TRP A 262 -15.12 19.13 -10.80
CA TRP A 262 -14.23 17.98 -10.81
C TRP A 262 -14.92 16.75 -10.23
N ILE A 263 -14.78 15.62 -10.93
CA ILE A 263 -15.32 14.32 -10.56
C ILE A 263 -14.19 13.29 -10.56
N THR A 264 -14.40 12.19 -9.88
CA THR A 264 -13.55 10.99 -9.95
C THR A 264 -14.38 9.76 -10.27
N ARG A 265 -13.72 8.71 -10.77
CA ARG A 265 -14.27 7.36 -10.91
C ARG A 265 -13.45 6.42 -10.06
N ASP A 266 -14.03 5.95 -8.99
CA ASP A 266 -13.43 5.03 -8.05
C ASP A 266 -14.37 3.86 -7.71
N PHE A 267 -14.01 3.01 -6.76
CA PHE A 267 -14.85 1.88 -6.35
C PHE A 267 -16.20 2.27 -5.75
N VAL A 268 -16.37 3.53 -5.41
CA VAL A 268 -17.64 4.11 -4.95
C VAL A 268 -18.55 4.42 -6.11
N GLY A 269 -17.98 4.75 -7.25
CA GLY A 269 -18.69 5.12 -8.47
C GLY A 269 -18.17 6.42 -9.07
N LYS A 270 -18.87 6.91 -10.10
CA LYS A 270 -18.67 8.27 -10.63
C LYS A 270 -19.25 9.28 -9.65
N ARG A 271 -18.40 10.13 -9.06
CA ARG A 271 -18.80 11.09 -8.02
C ARG A 271 -18.03 12.40 -8.10
N LYS A 272 -18.61 13.45 -7.52
CA LYS A 272 -17.89 14.71 -7.29
C LYS A 272 -16.72 14.46 -6.34
N ILE A 273 -15.63 15.20 -6.55
CA ILE A 273 -14.49 15.20 -5.65
C ILE A 273 -14.96 15.67 -4.26
N ASN A 274 -14.76 14.84 -3.25
CA ASN A 274 -14.99 15.22 -1.86
C ASN A 274 -13.79 16.07 -1.39
N GLN A 275 -14.07 17.34 -1.09
CA GLN A 275 -13.05 18.31 -0.72
C GLN A 275 -12.30 17.98 0.58
N ASN A 276 -12.91 17.19 1.46
CA ASN A 276 -12.34 16.82 2.75
C ASN A 276 -11.51 15.53 2.72
N GLU A 277 -11.50 14.78 1.63
CA GLU A 277 -10.61 13.63 1.48
C GLU A 277 -9.17 14.06 1.21
N PRO A 278 -8.16 13.27 1.59
CA PRO A 278 -6.79 13.53 1.17
C PRO A 278 -6.68 13.43 -0.36
N VAL A 279 -5.88 14.30 -0.97
CA VAL A 279 -5.57 14.19 -2.39
C VAL A 279 -4.75 12.94 -2.63
N CYS A 280 -5.16 12.14 -3.60
CA CYS A 280 -4.46 10.92 -3.99
C CYS A 280 -4.27 10.85 -5.51
N HIS A 281 -3.50 9.84 -5.97
CA HIS A 281 -3.16 9.65 -7.38
C HIS A 281 -2.35 10.80 -7.98
N VAL A 282 -1.53 11.45 -7.16
CA VAL A 282 -0.54 12.44 -7.55
C VAL A 282 0.86 11.82 -7.63
N SER A 283 1.66 12.20 -8.60
CA SER A 283 3.05 11.82 -8.68
C SER A 283 3.91 12.58 -7.65
N PHE A 284 5.15 12.12 -7.45
CA PHE A 284 6.14 12.86 -6.66
C PHE A 284 6.33 14.29 -7.14
N TYR A 285 6.32 14.50 -8.46
CA TYR A 285 6.49 15.82 -9.08
C TYR A 285 5.33 16.75 -8.77
N GLU A 286 4.09 16.25 -8.83
CA GLU A 286 2.88 16.98 -8.49
C GLU A 286 2.86 17.36 -7.01
N ALA A 287 3.19 16.42 -6.12
CA ALA A 287 3.30 16.68 -4.69
C ALA A 287 4.40 17.72 -4.37
N SER A 288 5.54 17.66 -5.06
CA SER A 288 6.62 18.64 -4.93
C SER A 288 6.21 20.02 -5.42
N ALA A 289 5.50 20.11 -6.57
CA ALA A 289 5.02 21.36 -7.13
C ALA A 289 3.99 22.03 -6.20
N TYR A 290 3.03 21.25 -5.69
CA TYR A 290 2.10 21.72 -4.67
C TYR A 290 2.83 22.27 -3.43
N CYS A 291 3.81 21.55 -2.92
CA CYS A 291 4.58 22.00 -1.75
C CYS A 291 5.29 23.33 -2.03
N LYS A 292 5.89 23.49 -3.22
CA LYS A 292 6.57 24.74 -3.60
C LYS A 292 5.61 25.90 -3.71
N TRP A 293 4.45 25.71 -4.34
CA TRP A 293 3.38 26.70 -4.41
C TRP A 293 2.91 27.12 -3.00
N ALA A 294 2.69 26.14 -2.10
CA ALA A 294 2.24 26.38 -0.73
C ALA A 294 3.34 26.92 0.21
N ASN A 295 4.54 27.25 -0.32
CA ASN A 295 5.72 27.63 0.47
C ASN A 295 6.06 26.61 1.58
N LYS A 296 6.06 25.32 1.19
CA LYS A 296 6.36 24.14 2.01
C LYS A 296 7.37 23.25 1.28
N ARG A 297 7.69 22.14 1.86
CA ARG A 297 8.38 21.00 1.24
C ARG A 297 7.78 19.69 1.73
N LEU A 298 8.02 18.62 1.01
CA LEU A 298 7.77 17.27 1.50
C LEU A 298 8.69 16.99 2.71
N PRO A 299 8.26 16.17 3.68
CA PRO A 299 9.13 15.70 4.75
C PRO A 299 10.18 14.75 4.20
N THR A 300 11.28 14.56 4.93
CA THR A 300 12.10 13.37 4.78
C THR A 300 11.40 12.18 5.45
N GLU A 301 11.76 10.96 5.06
CA GLU A 301 11.27 9.74 5.72
C GLU A 301 11.46 9.79 7.25
N ALA A 302 12.64 10.19 7.70
CA ALA A 302 12.94 10.30 9.14
C ALA A 302 12.14 11.37 9.86
N GLU A 303 11.82 12.50 9.21
CA GLU A 303 10.92 13.53 9.77
C GLU A 303 9.50 12.97 9.87
N TRP A 304 9.04 12.28 8.83
CA TRP A 304 7.72 11.65 8.80
C TRP A 304 7.61 10.57 9.89
N GLU A 305 8.57 9.63 9.95
CA GLU A 305 8.57 8.56 10.95
C GLU A 305 8.60 9.11 12.38
N LYS A 306 9.42 10.13 12.65
CA LYS A 306 9.47 10.77 13.98
C LYS A 306 8.13 11.42 14.33
N ALA A 307 7.48 12.10 13.40
CA ALA A 307 6.16 12.70 13.60
C ALA A 307 5.08 11.65 13.90
N ALA A 308 5.18 10.50 13.27
CA ALA A 308 4.28 9.37 13.45
C ALA A 308 4.51 8.63 14.77
N LEU A 309 5.74 8.23 15.07
CA LEU A 309 6.01 7.18 16.05
C LEU A 309 6.66 7.65 17.35
N TRP A 310 7.21 8.87 17.40
CA TRP A 310 7.90 9.34 18.60
C TRP A 310 6.94 9.84 19.66
N ASN A 311 6.93 9.19 20.82
CA ASN A 311 6.24 9.69 22.00
C ASN A 311 7.15 10.64 22.78
N ASN A 312 6.91 11.94 22.63
CA ASN A 312 7.73 12.98 23.23
C ASN A 312 7.66 13.04 24.77
N GLU A 313 6.52 12.63 25.36
CA GLU A 313 6.34 12.62 26.81
C GLU A 313 7.13 11.50 27.47
N LYS A 314 7.16 10.32 26.83
CA LYS A 314 7.84 9.13 27.34
C LYS A 314 9.28 9.01 26.86
N GLY A 315 9.67 9.75 25.81
CA GLY A 315 10.99 9.65 25.20
C GLY A 315 11.26 8.30 24.54
N VAL A 316 10.22 7.66 23.98
CA VAL A 316 10.31 6.34 23.33
C VAL A 316 9.62 6.36 21.97
N LYS A 317 10.07 5.47 21.09
CA LYS A 317 9.41 5.17 19.83
C LYS A 317 8.33 4.10 20.06
N THR A 318 7.18 4.24 19.41
CA THR A 318 6.08 3.28 19.43
C THR A 318 6.01 2.54 18.09
N ASP A 319 5.31 1.39 18.04
CA ASP A 319 5.13 0.61 16.81
C ASP A 319 4.13 1.27 15.85
N PHE A 320 3.16 2.01 16.39
CA PHE A 320 2.13 2.72 15.63
C PHE A 320 1.98 4.16 16.15
N PRO A 321 1.36 5.07 15.38
CA PRO A 321 1.15 6.46 15.79
C PRO A 321 0.46 6.60 17.15
N TRP A 322 -0.51 5.76 17.44
CA TRP A 322 -1.30 5.74 18.68
C TRP A 322 -0.66 4.96 19.85
N GLY A 323 0.42 4.22 19.59
CA GLY A 323 1.08 3.40 20.61
C GLY A 323 1.47 2.02 20.08
N ASN A 324 1.39 0.98 20.93
CA ASN A 324 1.79 -0.39 20.59
C ASN A 324 0.59 -1.34 20.45
N GLU A 325 -0.63 -0.82 20.51
CA GLU A 325 -1.82 -1.64 20.27
C GLU A 325 -1.99 -1.93 18.78
N LYS A 326 -2.38 -3.15 18.45
CA LYS A 326 -2.61 -3.53 17.05
C LYS A 326 -3.66 -2.64 16.40
N PRO A 327 -3.53 -2.34 15.10
CA PRO A 327 -4.49 -1.53 14.36
C PRO A 327 -5.91 -2.11 14.43
N THR A 328 -6.89 -1.24 14.52
CA THR A 328 -8.32 -1.55 14.43
C THR A 328 -9.02 -0.53 13.56
N GLU A 329 -10.26 -0.79 13.18
CA GLU A 329 -11.11 0.14 12.41
C GLU A 329 -11.32 1.51 13.10
N SER A 330 -11.04 1.63 14.41
CA SER A 330 -11.11 2.90 15.13
C SER A 330 -9.84 3.75 15.01
N HIS A 331 -8.73 3.16 14.56
CA HIS A 331 -7.44 3.82 14.45
C HIS A 331 -7.15 4.34 13.05
N ALA A 332 -7.56 3.60 12.03
CA ALA A 332 -7.19 3.93 10.64
C ALA A 332 -8.18 3.33 9.63
N ASN A 333 -8.21 3.90 8.44
CA ASN A 333 -8.87 3.32 7.28
C ASN A 333 -7.96 2.26 6.66
N LEU A 334 -8.27 1.01 6.96
CA LEU A 334 -7.55 -0.16 6.49
C LEU A 334 -8.46 -1.00 5.58
N LEU A 335 -7.90 -1.99 4.89
CA LEU A 335 -8.68 -2.89 4.01
C LEU A 335 -9.84 -3.57 4.76
N GLU A 336 -9.63 -3.93 6.02
CA GLU A 336 -10.63 -4.55 6.91
C GLU A 336 -11.84 -3.65 7.16
N SER A 337 -11.66 -2.34 7.07
CA SER A 337 -12.76 -1.36 7.20
C SER A 337 -13.78 -1.48 6.06
N ASN A 338 -13.40 -2.04 4.92
CA ASN A 338 -14.24 -2.20 3.72
C ASN A 338 -14.88 -0.89 3.23
N ILE A 339 -14.20 0.24 3.39
CA ILE A 339 -14.70 1.56 2.94
C ILE A 339 -14.47 1.72 1.43
N TRP A 340 -13.35 1.22 0.91
CA TRP A 340 -12.96 1.25 -0.52
C TRP A 340 -12.78 2.65 -1.09
N ASN A 341 -12.48 3.60 -0.24
CA ASN A 341 -12.25 4.99 -0.55
C ASN A 341 -11.45 5.65 0.55
N CYS A 342 -10.88 6.83 0.29
CA CYS A 342 -10.31 7.65 1.35
C CYS A 342 -11.40 8.12 2.33
N SER A 343 -11.02 8.33 3.57
CA SER A 343 -11.88 8.94 4.59
C SER A 343 -11.60 10.43 4.66
N ASP A 344 -12.57 11.22 5.14
CA ASP A 344 -12.35 12.63 5.43
C ASP A 344 -11.13 12.82 6.35
N ILE A 345 -10.30 13.82 6.09
CA ILE A 345 -9.17 14.17 6.95
C ILE A 345 -9.61 14.40 8.39
N GLY A 346 -8.88 13.83 9.36
CA GLY A 346 -9.20 13.94 10.78
C GLY A 346 -10.29 13.01 11.30
N SER A 347 -10.72 12.00 10.53
CA SER A 347 -11.78 11.05 10.93
C SER A 347 -11.39 10.16 12.10
N TYR A 348 -10.09 9.85 12.27
CA TYR A 348 -9.60 8.85 13.24
C TYR A 348 -8.93 9.51 14.45
N GLU A 349 -9.73 9.93 15.46
CA GLU A 349 -9.20 10.54 16.67
C GLU A 349 -8.28 9.60 17.45
N ASN A 350 -8.59 8.32 17.49
CA ASN A 350 -7.80 7.30 18.17
C ASN A 350 -6.52 6.92 17.42
N GLY A 351 -6.41 7.28 16.14
CA GLY A 351 -5.28 6.97 15.26
C GLY A 351 -4.22 8.05 15.19
N LYS A 352 -4.39 9.17 15.86
CA LYS A 352 -3.42 10.27 15.83
C LYS A 352 -2.12 9.94 16.56
N SER A 353 -1.03 10.49 16.06
CA SER A 353 0.27 10.37 16.71
C SER A 353 0.35 11.16 18.01
N ASN A 354 1.37 10.90 18.82
CA ASN A 354 1.62 11.67 20.04
C ASN A 354 1.81 13.18 19.78
N TYR A 355 2.32 13.55 18.61
CA TYR A 355 2.40 14.94 18.17
C TYR A 355 1.05 15.49 17.68
N GLY A 356 0.05 14.66 17.47
CA GLY A 356 -1.27 15.05 16.97
C GLY A 356 -1.40 15.06 15.45
N CYS A 357 -0.54 14.36 14.72
CA CYS A 357 -0.70 14.10 13.30
C CYS A 357 -1.72 12.97 13.10
N TYR A 358 -2.64 13.15 12.16
CA TYR A 358 -3.71 12.22 11.84
C TYR A 358 -3.37 11.41 10.57
N GLN A 359 -3.95 10.24 10.46
CA GLN A 359 -3.91 9.42 9.25
C GLN A 359 -2.49 9.14 8.75
N MET A 360 -1.53 9.01 9.69
CA MET A 360 -0.16 8.58 9.40
C MET A 360 -0.09 7.09 9.01
N ILE A 361 -1.18 6.36 9.15
CA ILE A 361 -1.40 4.99 8.67
C ILE A 361 -2.81 4.94 8.10
N GLY A 362 -2.99 4.19 7.02
CA GLY A 362 -4.26 4.07 6.29
C GLY A 362 -4.48 5.22 5.31
N ASP A 363 -5.60 5.20 4.65
CA ASP A 363 -6.04 6.12 3.59
C ASP A 363 -5.08 6.20 2.40
N VAL A 364 -3.95 6.91 2.49
CA VAL A 364 -3.02 7.14 1.37
C VAL A 364 -1.56 6.92 1.76
N TRP A 365 -0.75 6.51 0.81
CA TRP A 365 0.70 6.59 0.88
C TRP A 365 1.14 8.04 0.71
N GLU A 366 2.17 8.47 1.44
CA GLU A 366 2.65 9.84 1.42
C GLU A 366 4.06 9.94 0.84
N TRP A 367 4.24 10.85 -0.11
CA TRP A 367 5.55 11.13 -0.69
C TRP A 367 6.49 11.77 0.32
N THR A 368 7.75 11.35 0.31
CA THR A 368 8.85 11.98 1.05
C THR A 368 9.96 12.44 0.10
N THR A 369 10.87 13.30 0.59
CA THR A 369 12.05 13.71 -0.18
C THR A 369 13.22 12.72 -0.07
N SER A 370 13.11 11.68 0.76
CA SER A 370 14.14 10.65 0.87
C SER A 370 14.17 9.80 -0.38
N GLU A 371 15.38 9.52 -0.88
CA GLU A 371 15.55 8.60 -2.01
C GLU A 371 15.26 7.17 -1.56
N PHE A 372 14.52 6.43 -2.37
CA PHE A 372 14.37 4.99 -2.20
C PHE A 372 15.58 4.30 -2.80
N VAL A 373 16.41 3.70 -1.93
CA VAL A 373 17.62 2.97 -2.31
C VAL A 373 17.34 1.50 -2.02
N GLY A 374 17.20 0.69 -3.07
CA GLY A 374 16.95 -0.76 -2.96
C GLY A 374 18.22 -1.59 -2.88
#